data_8dd7adfde9a11aa7c151a8f5c2dd7562
#
_entry.id   8dd7adfde9a11aa7c151a8f5c2dd7562
#
_cell.length_a   1.000
_cell.length_b   1.000
_cell.length_c   1.000
_cell.angle_alpha   90.00
_cell.angle_beta   90.00
_cell.angle_gamma   90.00
#
_symmetry.space_group_name_H-M   'P 1'
#
loop_
_entity.id
_entity.type
_entity.pdbx_description
1 polymer ?
#
loop_
_entity_poly.entity_id
_entity_poly.type
_entity_poly.pdbx_seq_one_letter_code
_entity_poly.pdbx_strand_id
1 'polypeptide(L)'
;MWAQYWLAKLLVYKYFIAFPLATVEGPIIMVTCGFLLRLGTFSFWPIYLVLMLGDFVADLGWYAVGYYGARKFVVRWGKYFSITPEVLEKLEKTFEKHHDKILFISKITMGFGFALATLVAAGMARVPLKKYALYNFFGGFIWTALLLAVGYFFGHLYTLIDRSFKVAFIVFVVVLIGGGFYGAGKYLKNSFGKKYL
;
A
#
# COMPACT_ATOMS: atom_id res chain seq x y z
N MET A 1 -17.33 5.12 36.68
CA MET A 1 -16.95 6.37 35.97
C MET A 1 -15.53 6.33 35.39
N TRP A 2 -14.48 6.01 36.16
CA TRP A 2 -13.09 5.93 35.69
C TRP A 2 -12.85 4.87 34.61
N ALA A 3 -13.39 3.65 34.77
CA ALA A 3 -13.24 2.57 33.80
C ALA A 3 -13.86 2.91 32.43
N GLN A 4 -15.02 3.54 32.40
CA GLN A 4 -15.68 3.97 31.17
C GLN A 4 -14.88 5.08 30.44
N TYR A 5 -14.25 5.98 31.17
CA TYR A 5 -13.39 7.02 30.63
C TYR A 5 -12.14 6.41 29.95
N TRP A 6 -11.49 5.43 30.60
CA TRP A 6 -10.33 4.75 30.01
C TRP A 6 -10.70 3.88 28.83
N LEU A 7 -11.86 3.18 28.90
CA LEU A 7 -12.38 2.42 27.75
C LEU A 7 -12.67 3.30 26.55
N ALA A 8 -13.29 4.46 26.75
CA ALA A 8 -13.53 5.42 25.68
C ALA A 8 -12.22 5.92 25.05
N LYS A 9 -11.20 6.22 25.87
CA LYS A 9 -9.87 6.58 25.37
C LYS A 9 -9.22 5.45 24.57
N LEU A 10 -9.22 4.22 25.07
CA LEU A 10 -8.68 3.06 24.37
C LEU A 10 -9.38 2.82 23.02
N LEU A 11 -10.69 3.06 22.95
CA LEU A 11 -11.46 2.96 21.71
C LEU A 11 -11.05 4.00 20.65
N VAL A 12 -10.55 5.15 21.07
CA VAL A 12 -10.04 6.20 20.17
C VAL A 12 -8.58 5.92 19.80
N TYR A 13 -7.75 5.52 20.75
CA TYR A 13 -6.31 5.27 20.51
C TYR A 13 -6.04 4.21 19.43
N LYS A 14 -6.89 3.19 19.30
CA LYS A 14 -6.74 2.17 18.25
C LYS A 14 -6.71 2.77 16.82
N TYR A 15 -7.49 3.84 16.56
CA TYR A 15 -7.49 4.53 15.27
C TYR A 15 -6.24 5.39 15.10
N PHE A 16 -5.76 6.04 16.17
CA PHE A 16 -4.51 6.79 16.15
C PHE A 16 -3.29 5.90 15.89
N ILE A 17 -3.31 4.65 16.37
CA ILE A 17 -2.25 3.67 16.10
C ILE A 17 -2.37 3.14 14.66
N ALA A 18 -3.59 2.90 14.17
CA ALA A 18 -3.81 2.40 12.82
C ALA A 18 -3.31 3.37 11.74
N PHE A 19 -3.40 4.68 11.97
CA PHE A 19 -2.98 5.70 11.00
C PHE A 19 -1.48 5.62 10.65
N PRO A 20 -0.52 5.75 11.59
CA PRO A 20 0.90 5.65 11.27
C PRO A 20 1.29 4.27 10.76
N LEU A 21 0.66 3.21 11.27
CA LEU A 21 0.92 1.86 10.76
C LEU A 21 0.48 1.73 9.30
N ALA A 22 -0.68 2.27 8.93
CA ALA A 22 -1.14 2.28 7.54
C ALA A 22 -0.24 3.14 6.63
N THR A 23 0.38 4.20 7.18
CA THR A 23 1.32 5.04 6.43
C THR A 23 2.63 4.31 6.13
N VAL A 24 3.08 3.41 7.01
CA VAL A 24 4.35 2.66 6.84
C VAL A 24 4.13 1.36 6.06
N GLU A 25 3.10 0.59 6.42
CA GLU A 25 2.82 -0.76 5.92
C GLU A 25 1.35 -0.90 5.48
N GLY A 26 0.93 -0.07 4.53
CA GLY A 26 -0.46 0.08 4.09
C GLY A 26 -1.22 -1.23 3.86
N PRO A 27 -0.84 -2.09 2.89
CA PRO A 27 -1.65 -3.25 2.49
C PRO A 27 -1.85 -4.28 3.61
N ILE A 28 -0.79 -4.59 4.37
CA ILE A 28 -0.85 -5.58 5.45
C ILE A 28 -1.75 -5.08 6.58
N ILE A 29 -1.61 -3.80 6.93
CA ILE A 29 -2.43 -3.18 7.98
C ILE A 29 -3.89 -3.08 7.55
N MET A 30 -4.18 -2.77 6.28
CA MET A 30 -5.55 -2.73 5.77
C MET A 30 -6.24 -4.09 5.86
N VAL A 31 -5.57 -5.17 5.45
CA VAL A 31 -6.10 -6.55 5.56
C VAL A 31 -6.28 -6.92 7.03
N THR A 32 -5.30 -6.61 7.89
CA THR A 32 -5.39 -6.88 9.34
C THR A 32 -6.55 -6.12 9.98
N CYS A 33 -6.74 -4.84 9.64
CA CYS A 33 -7.86 -4.05 10.14
C CYS A 33 -9.20 -4.56 9.62
N GLY A 34 -9.27 -5.06 8.38
CA GLY A 34 -10.44 -5.72 7.84
C GLY A 34 -10.82 -6.99 8.62
N PHE A 35 -9.83 -7.82 8.96
CA PHE A 35 -10.00 -8.97 9.83
C PHE A 35 -10.53 -8.58 11.23
N LEU A 36 -9.91 -7.58 11.85
CA LEU A 36 -10.30 -7.07 13.16
C LEU A 36 -11.67 -6.36 13.12
N LEU A 37 -12.03 -5.76 12.00
CA LEU A 37 -13.36 -5.20 11.76
C LEU A 37 -14.43 -6.30 11.83
N ARG A 38 -14.20 -7.46 11.23
CA ARG A 38 -15.09 -8.63 11.33
C ARG A 38 -15.25 -9.12 12.76
N LEU A 39 -14.18 -9.06 13.54
CA LEU A 39 -14.20 -9.45 14.97
C LEU A 39 -14.82 -8.38 15.88
N GLY A 40 -15.35 -7.28 15.33
CA GLY A 40 -16.00 -6.21 16.10
C GLY A 40 -15.03 -5.24 16.80
N THR A 41 -13.72 -5.33 16.53
CA THR A 41 -12.73 -4.45 17.16
C THR A 41 -12.84 -3.02 16.64
N PHE A 42 -13.15 -2.82 15.36
CA PHE A 42 -13.27 -1.53 14.71
C PHE A 42 -14.68 -1.27 14.20
N SER A 43 -15.03 0.00 14.00
CA SER A 43 -16.21 0.43 13.23
C SER A 43 -15.79 0.73 11.79
N PHE A 44 -16.63 0.38 10.81
CA PHE A 44 -16.28 0.46 9.39
C PHE A 44 -15.82 1.86 8.96
N TRP A 45 -16.66 2.87 9.12
CA TRP A 45 -16.37 4.21 8.62
C TRP A 45 -15.11 4.85 9.22
N PRO A 46 -14.92 4.85 10.55
CA PRO A 46 -13.72 5.43 11.13
C PRO A 46 -12.45 4.72 10.68
N ILE A 47 -12.41 3.37 10.67
CA ILE A 47 -11.20 2.66 10.26
C ILE A 47 -10.92 2.83 8.77
N TYR A 48 -11.96 2.81 7.94
CA TYR A 48 -11.82 3.03 6.50
C TYR A 48 -11.18 4.38 6.19
N LEU A 49 -11.68 5.46 6.79
CA LEU A 49 -11.15 6.81 6.59
C LEU A 49 -9.72 6.95 7.10
N VAL A 50 -9.42 6.37 8.26
CA VAL A 50 -8.07 6.39 8.84
C VAL A 50 -7.06 5.69 7.94
N LEU A 51 -7.40 4.50 7.45
CA LEU A 51 -6.52 3.72 6.56
C LEU A 51 -6.34 4.42 5.20
N MET A 52 -7.42 4.94 4.62
CA MET A 52 -7.37 5.67 3.36
C MET A 52 -6.50 6.93 3.47
N LEU A 53 -6.63 7.69 4.56
CA LEU A 53 -5.81 8.87 4.80
C LEU A 53 -4.35 8.50 5.06
N GLY A 54 -4.07 7.43 5.81
CA GLY A 54 -2.72 6.94 6.05
C GLY A 54 -2.01 6.56 4.76
N ASP A 55 -2.68 5.78 3.88
CA ASP A 55 -2.19 5.40 2.56
C ASP A 55 -1.95 6.62 1.66
N PHE A 56 -2.90 7.56 1.65
CA PHE A 56 -2.76 8.79 0.88
C PHE A 56 -1.57 9.65 1.32
N VAL A 57 -1.33 9.76 2.63
CA VAL A 57 -0.16 10.48 3.18
C VAL A 57 1.13 9.76 2.80
N ALA A 58 1.17 8.42 2.84
CA ALA A 58 2.30 7.64 2.39
C ALA A 58 2.63 7.88 0.91
N ASP A 59 1.62 7.88 0.06
CA ASP A 59 1.76 8.14 -1.39
C ASP A 59 2.34 9.53 -1.66
N LEU A 60 1.83 10.55 -0.97
CA LEU A 60 2.37 11.92 -1.07
C LEU A 60 3.82 11.98 -0.58
N GLY A 61 4.16 11.24 0.47
CA GLY A 61 5.53 11.12 0.97
C GLY A 61 6.47 10.53 -0.09
N TRP A 62 6.09 9.42 -0.73
CA TRP A 62 6.88 8.79 -1.78
C TRP A 62 6.99 9.66 -3.04
N TYR A 63 5.94 10.37 -3.41
CA TYR A 63 6.01 11.39 -4.47
C TYR A 63 7.02 12.48 -4.11
N ALA A 64 6.98 13.00 -2.88
CA ALA A 64 7.91 14.04 -2.43
C ALA A 64 9.37 13.55 -2.43
N VAL A 65 9.62 12.30 -2.02
CA VAL A 65 10.94 11.66 -2.15
C VAL A 65 11.40 11.65 -3.60
N GLY A 66 10.53 11.29 -4.54
CA GLY A 66 10.81 11.36 -5.97
C GLY A 66 11.09 12.77 -6.45
N TYR A 67 10.26 13.72 -6.08
CA TYR A 67 10.33 15.11 -6.54
C TYR A 67 11.58 15.84 -6.07
N TYR A 68 11.95 15.71 -4.79
CA TYR A 68 13.05 16.42 -4.18
C TYR A 68 14.37 15.66 -4.14
N GLY A 69 14.33 14.33 -4.02
CA GLY A 69 15.49 13.50 -3.69
C GLY A 69 16.01 12.63 -4.80
N ALA A 70 15.13 12.09 -5.62
CA ALA A 70 15.51 11.00 -6.53
C ALA A 70 16.54 11.40 -7.58
N ARG A 71 16.50 12.62 -8.12
CA ARG A 71 17.49 13.05 -9.13
C ARG A 71 18.90 13.09 -8.56
N LYS A 72 19.07 13.58 -7.32
CA LYS A 72 20.36 13.56 -6.61
C LYS A 72 20.78 12.13 -6.25
N PHE A 73 19.82 11.30 -5.83
CA PHE A 73 20.05 9.91 -5.48
C PHE A 73 20.43 9.08 -6.72
N VAL A 74 19.74 9.25 -7.85
CA VAL A 74 20.02 8.54 -9.10
C VAL A 74 21.41 8.90 -9.64
N VAL A 75 21.79 10.16 -9.60
CA VAL A 75 23.14 10.58 -10.04
C VAL A 75 24.21 9.94 -9.16
N ARG A 76 23.99 9.78 -7.86
CA ARG A 76 24.99 9.28 -6.92
C ARG A 76 24.99 7.75 -6.78
N TRP A 77 23.81 7.11 -6.79
CA TRP A 77 23.62 5.70 -6.48
C TRP A 77 22.89 4.91 -7.57
N GLY A 78 22.41 5.57 -8.62
CA GLY A 78 21.61 4.96 -9.67
C GLY A 78 22.28 3.78 -10.37
N LYS A 79 23.60 3.81 -10.50
CA LYS A 79 24.39 2.68 -11.08
C LYS A 79 24.18 1.35 -10.33
N TYR A 80 24.00 1.40 -9.00
CA TYR A 80 23.77 0.19 -8.18
C TYR A 80 22.38 -0.40 -8.37
N PHE A 81 21.42 0.42 -8.82
CA PHE A 81 20.01 0.02 -9.03
C PHE A 81 19.64 -0.07 -10.52
N SER A 82 20.63 0.00 -11.42
CA SER A 82 20.41 0.03 -12.89
C SER A 82 19.48 1.17 -13.33
N ILE A 83 19.42 2.27 -12.57
CA ILE A 83 18.66 3.46 -12.91
C ILE A 83 19.65 4.48 -13.46
N THR A 84 19.76 4.54 -14.79
CA THR A 84 20.61 5.51 -15.47
C THR A 84 19.84 6.79 -15.80
N PRO A 85 20.53 7.92 -16.09
CA PRO A 85 19.86 9.14 -16.52
C PRO A 85 18.97 8.95 -17.76
N GLU A 86 19.34 8.05 -18.68
CA GLU A 86 18.54 7.74 -19.87
C GLU A 86 17.23 6.99 -19.51
N VAL A 87 17.28 6.09 -18.52
CA VAL A 87 16.09 5.42 -17.98
C VAL A 87 15.17 6.45 -17.33
N LEU A 88 15.75 7.41 -16.61
CA LEU A 88 15.00 8.50 -15.98
C LEU A 88 14.27 9.35 -17.04
N GLU A 89 14.97 9.77 -18.08
CA GLU A 89 14.39 10.56 -19.17
C GLU A 89 13.28 9.80 -19.93
N LYS A 90 13.45 8.48 -20.15
CA LYS A 90 12.40 7.62 -20.71
C LYS A 90 11.17 7.55 -19.80
N LEU A 91 11.37 7.43 -18.50
CA LEU A 91 10.29 7.44 -17.53
C LEU A 91 9.55 8.78 -17.53
N GLU A 92 10.28 9.92 -17.52
CA GLU A 92 9.71 11.26 -17.62
C GLU A 92 8.83 11.39 -18.87
N LYS A 93 9.36 11.07 -20.06
CA LYS A 93 8.61 11.10 -21.33
C LYS A 93 7.39 10.16 -21.33
N THR A 94 7.51 8.97 -20.72
CA THR A 94 6.41 8.02 -20.66
C THR A 94 5.31 8.52 -19.73
N PHE A 95 5.68 9.11 -18.59
CA PHE A 95 4.74 9.74 -17.68
C PHE A 95 4.07 10.97 -18.29
N GLU A 96 4.80 11.83 -19.00
CA GLU A 96 4.23 12.98 -19.71
C GLU A 96 3.11 12.58 -20.67
N LYS A 97 3.29 11.46 -21.37
CA LYS A 97 2.34 11.00 -22.38
C LYS A 97 1.17 10.19 -21.81
N HIS A 98 1.38 9.44 -20.71
CA HIS A 98 0.41 8.45 -20.21
C HIS A 98 0.20 8.51 -18.68
N HIS A 99 0.48 9.65 -18.04
CA HIS A 99 0.44 9.78 -16.58
C HIS A 99 -0.87 9.29 -15.95
N ASP A 100 -2.01 9.58 -16.57
CA ASP A 100 -3.33 9.21 -16.05
C ASP A 100 -3.50 7.69 -15.94
N LYS A 101 -3.18 6.98 -17.03
CA LYS A 101 -3.29 5.52 -17.09
C LYS A 101 -2.28 4.83 -16.17
N ILE A 102 -1.04 5.33 -16.15
CA ILE A 102 0.04 4.74 -15.34
C ILE A 102 -0.29 4.88 -13.85
N LEU A 103 -0.73 6.06 -13.39
CA LEU A 103 -1.07 6.30 -12.00
C LEU A 103 -2.27 5.45 -11.56
N PHE A 104 -3.32 5.38 -12.38
CA PHE A 104 -4.51 4.58 -12.06
C PHE A 104 -4.21 3.08 -12.01
N ILE A 105 -3.53 2.56 -13.04
CA ILE A 105 -3.17 1.14 -13.10
C ILE A 105 -2.21 0.76 -11.98
N SER A 106 -1.19 1.61 -11.70
CA SER A 106 -0.24 1.33 -10.62
C SER A 106 -0.92 1.25 -9.26
N LYS A 107 -1.94 2.06 -9.00
CA LYS A 107 -2.67 2.04 -7.72
C LYS A 107 -3.47 0.74 -7.55
N ILE A 108 -4.09 0.22 -8.62
CA ILE A 108 -4.81 -1.06 -8.58
C ILE A 108 -3.86 -2.26 -8.45
N THR A 109 -2.65 -2.15 -9.01
CA THR A 109 -1.63 -3.21 -8.98
C THR A 109 -0.65 -3.09 -7.80
N MET A 110 -0.94 -2.25 -6.83
CA MET A 110 -0.06 -1.84 -5.72
C MET A 110 0.48 -3.00 -4.87
N GLY A 111 -0.22 -4.12 -4.80
CA GLY A 111 0.22 -5.30 -4.03
C GLY A 111 1.48 -5.99 -4.56
N PHE A 112 1.98 -5.64 -5.73
CA PHE A 112 3.05 -6.37 -6.42
C PHE A 112 4.42 -5.67 -6.43
N GLY A 113 4.69 -4.74 -5.53
CA GLY A 113 6.01 -4.12 -5.36
C GLY A 113 6.38 -3.02 -6.37
N PHE A 114 5.59 -2.80 -7.44
CA PHE A 114 5.82 -1.74 -8.43
C PHE A 114 5.27 -0.39 -8.02
N ALA A 115 4.34 -0.36 -7.10
CA ALA A 115 3.66 0.86 -6.70
C ALA A 115 4.65 1.91 -6.19
N LEU A 116 5.53 1.52 -5.29
CA LEU A 116 6.53 2.39 -4.70
C LEU A 116 7.42 3.03 -5.77
N ALA A 117 7.92 2.19 -6.70
CA ALA A 117 8.73 2.67 -7.83
C ALA A 117 7.94 3.65 -8.70
N THR A 118 6.64 3.39 -8.94
CA THR A 118 5.77 4.26 -9.75
C THR A 118 5.47 5.58 -9.05
N LEU A 119 5.24 5.57 -7.72
CA LEU A 119 5.02 6.79 -6.93
C LEU A 119 6.25 7.70 -6.94
N VAL A 120 7.44 7.11 -6.71
CA VAL A 120 8.71 7.83 -6.79
C VAL A 120 8.97 8.33 -8.22
N ALA A 121 8.73 7.49 -9.24
CA ALA A 121 8.90 7.88 -10.65
C ALA A 121 7.96 9.03 -11.06
N ALA A 122 6.72 9.05 -10.56
CA ALA A 122 5.79 10.16 -10.79
C ALA A 122 6.32 11.48 -10.20
N GLY A 123 6.94 11.42 -9.01
CA GLY A 123 7.61 12.56 -8.40
C GLY A 123 8.82 13.02 -9.22
N MET A 124 9.64 12.07 -9.71
CA MET A 124 10.80 12.34 -10.57
C MET A 124 10.39 13.00 -11.89
N ALA A 125 9.34 12.48 -12.53
CA ALA A 125 8.76 13.03 -13.75
C ALA A 125 7.99 14.36 -13.53
N ARG A 126 8.00 14.89 -12.31
CA ARG A 126 7.33 16.15 -11.94
C ARG A 126 5.87 16.21 -12.36
N VAL A 127 5.16 15.09 -12.29
CA VAL A 127 3.71 15.05 -12.55
C VAL A 127 3.03 16.12 -11.68
N PRO A 128 2.10 16.94 -12.21
CA PRO A 128 1.44 17.97 -11.42
C PRO A 128 0.78 17.39 -10.17
N LEU A 129 1.15 17.90 -8.98
CA LEU A 129 0.72 17.37 -7.69
C LEU A 129 -0.80 17.24 -7.58
N LYS A 130 -1.56 18.19 -8.13
CA LYS A 130 -3.03 18.14 -8.14
C LYS A 130 -3.56 16.91 -8.87
N LYS A 131 -3.02 16.59 -10.04
CA LYS A 131 -3.41 15.40 -10.81
C LYS A 131 -3.00 14.13 -10.06
N TYR A 132 -1.74 14.07 -9.61
CA TYR A 132 -1.23 12.95 -8.83
C TYR A 132 -2.11 12.66 -7.59
N ALA A 133 -2.39 13.69 -6.78
CA ALA A 133 -3.21 13.57 -5.58
C ALA A 133 -4.63 13.09 -5.91
N LEU A 134 -5.25 13.59 -6.98
CA LEU A 134 -6.59 13.20 -7.40
C LEU A 134 -6.66 11.70 -7.75
N TYR A 135 -5.74 11.21 -8.60
CA TYR A 135 -5.72 9.80 -9.00
C TYR A 135 -5.42 8.88 -7.82
N ASN A 136 -4.47 9.27 -6.95
CA ASN A 136 -4.16 8.49 -5.76
C ASN A 136 -5.31 8.50 -4.73
N PHE A 137 -6.00 9.61 -4.58
CA PHE A 137 -7.16 9.69 -3.69
C PHE A 137 -8.27 8.73 -4.12
N PHE A 138 -8.70 8.80 -5.40
CA PHE A 138 -9.74 7.90 -5.90
C PHE A 138 -9.27 6.44 -5.99
N GLY A 139 -8.03 6.21 -6.42
CA GLY A 139 -7.45 4.87 -6.44
C GLY A 139 -7.29 4.28 -5.04
N GLY A 140 -6.84 5.08 -4.07
CA GLY A 140 -6.74 4.71 -2.66
C GLY A 140 -8.09 4.37 -2.03
N PHE A 141 -9.15 5.11 -2.42
CA PHE A 141 -10.52 4.81 -2.00
C PHE A 141 -10.91 3.38 -2.40
N ILE A 142 -10.74 3.02 -3.66
CA ILE A 142 -11.06 1.66 -4.15
C ILE A 142 -10.13 0.62 -3.53
N TRP A 143 -8.85 0.90 -3.46
CA TRP A 143 -7.83 -0.01 -2.94
C TRP A 143 -8.05 -0.36 -1.47
N THR A 144 -8.28 0.65 -0.63
CA THR A 144 -8.57 0.46 0.79
C THR A 144 -9.84 -0.37 1.01
N ALA A 145 -10.91 -0.10 0.22
CA ALA A 145 -12.14 -0.87 0.30
C ALA A 145 -11.90 -2.35 -0.04
N LEU A 146 -11.12 -2.62 -1.10
CA LEU A 146 -10.80 -3.97 -1.54
C LEU A 146 -10.01 -4.73 -0.47
N LEU A 147 -8.95 -4.14 0.09
CA LEU A 147 -8.12 -4.80 1.10
C LEU A 147 -8.86 -4.99 2.43
N LEU A 148 -9.68 -4.03 2.85
CA LEU A 148 -10.58 -4.20 3.99
C LEU A 148 -11.57 -5.34 3.76
N ALA A 149 -12.15 -5.45 2.56
CA ALA A 149 -13.07 -6.52 2.22
C ALA A 149 -12.38 -7.89 2.24
N VAL A 150 -11.16 -7.99 1.71
CA VAL A 150 -10.32 -9.21 1.79
C VAL A 150 -10.09 -9.60 3.25
N GLY A 151 -9.64 -8.66 4.08
CA GLY A 151 -9.43 -8.92 5.51
C GLY A 151 -10.72 -9.32 6.24
N TYR A 152 -11.82 -8.66 5.95
CA TYR A 152 -13.14 -8.97 6.52
C TYR A 152 -13.60 -10.39 6.14
N PHE A 153 -13.39 -10.80 4.89
CA PHE A 153 -13.70 -12.16 4.44
C PHE A 153 -12.85 -13.21 5.17
N PHE A 154 -11.56 -13.00 5.33
CA PHE A 154 -10.72 -13.88 6.13
C PHE A 154 -11.14 -13.92 7.61
N GLY A 155 -11.55 -12.78 8.18
CA GLY A 155 -12.12 -12.71 9.52
C GLY A 155 -13.44 -13.50 9.63
N HIS A 156 -14.27 -13.48 8.58
CA HIS A 156 -15.49 -14.29 8.53
C HIS A 156 -15.16 -15.78 8.50
N LEU A 157 -14.27 -16.22 7.64
CA LEU A 157 -13.80 -17.62 7.60
C LEU A 157 -13.26 -18.05 8.98
N TYR A 158 -12.46 -17.22 9.62
CA TYR A 158 -11.94 -17.48 10.97
C TYR A 158 -13.04 -17.70 12.00
N THR A 159 -14.16 -16.98 11.92
CA THR A 159 -15.29 -17.14 12.86
C THR A 159 -16.06 -18.45 12.64
N LEU A 160 -15.98 -19.04 11.44
CA LEU A 160 -16.65 -20.32 11.11
C LEU A 160 -15.83 -21.54 11.51
N ILE A 161 -14.54 -21.37 11.81
CA ILE A 161 -13.61 -22.48 12.11
C ILE A 161 -13.67 -22.82 13.60
N ASP A 162 -13.66 -24.12 13.91
CA ASP A 162 -13.57 -24.62 15.27
C ASP A 162 -12.31 -24.13 15.99
N ARG A 163 -12.43 -23.98 17.30
CA ARG A 163 -11.37 -23.40 18.15
C ARG A 163 -10.01 -24.10 18.00
N SER A 164 -10.02 -25.42 17.78
CA SER A 164 -8.82 -26.24 17.60
C SER A 164 -8.05 -25.95 16.31
N PHE A 165 -8.73 -25.48 15.27
CA PHE A 165 -8.12 -25.20 13.96
C PHE A 165 -7.77 -23.72 13.72
N LYS A 166 -8.12 -22.83 14.65
CA LYS A 166 -7.89 -21.39 14.49
C LYS A 166 -6.42 -21.02 14.32
N VAL A 167 -5.53 -21.68 15.05
CA VAL A 167 -4.08 -21.44 14.95
C VAL A 167 -3.56 -21.89 13.58
N ALA A 168 -3.97 -23.08 13.14
CA ALA A 168 -3.61 -23.60 11.81
C ALA A 168 -4.11 -22.69 10.69
N PHE A 169 -5.30 -22.14 10.81
CA PHE A 169 -5.88 -21.19 9.87
C PHE A 169 -5.04 -19.89 9.78
N ILE A 170 -4.66 -19.32 10.94
CA ILE A 170 -3.82 -18.11 10.97
C ILE A 170 -2.49 -18.38 10.29
N VAL A 171 -1.82 -19.49 10.62
CA VAL A 171 -0.55 -19.89 10.00
C VAL A 171 -0.71 -20.07 8.49
N PHE A 172 -1.78 -20.73 8.05
CA PHE A 172 -2.09 -20.92 6.64
C PHE A 172 -2.25 -19.58 5.91
N VAL A 173 -3.00 -18.63 6.47
CA VAL A 173 -3.21 -17.29 5.88
C VAL A 173 -1.89 -16.51 5.79
N VAL A 174 -1.08 -16.53 6.85
CA VAL A 174 0.24 -15.86 6.86
C VAL A 174 1.17 -16.44 5.79
N VAL A 175 1.22 -17.78 5.66
CA VAL A 175 2.03 -18.47 4.64
C VAL A 175 1.51 -18.16 3.24
N LEU A 176 0.21 -18.12 3.04
CA LEU A 176 -0.40 -17.82 1.75
C LEU A 176 -0.11 -16.39 1.30
N ILE A 177 -0.27 -15.43 2.21
CA ILE A 177 0.03 -14.01 1.93
C ILE A 177 1.54 -13.85 1.68
N GLY A 178 2.39 -14.35 2.58
CA GLY A 178 3.85 -14.26 2.44
C GLY A 178 4.37 -14.96 1.18
N GLY A 179 3.86 -16.16 0.90
CA GLY A 179 4.18 -16.92 -0.32
C GLY A 179 3.72 -16.22 -1.60
N GLY A 180 2.54 -15.61 -1.57
CA GLY A 180 2.01 -14.81 -2.69
C GLY A 180 2.88 -13.60 -3.00
N PHE A 181 3.28 -12.84 -1.99
CA PHE A 181 4.18 -11.70 -2.15
C PHE A 181 5.57 -12.14 -2.64
N TYR A 182 6.13 -13.21 -2.09
CA TYR A 182 7.42 -13.76 -2.52
C TYR A 182 7.37 -14.26 -3.97
N GLY A 183 6.32 -15.02 -4.31
CA GLY A 183 6.13 -15.56 -5.68
C GLY A 183 5.94 -14.46 -6.71
N ALA A 184 5.12 -13.45 -6.41
CA ALA A 184 4.92 -12.29 -7.26
C ALA A 184 6.23 -11.52 -7.45
N GLY A 185 6.97 -11.23 -6.39
CA GLY A 185 8.27 -10.54 -6.46
C GLY A 185 9.29 -11.30 -7.31
N LYS A 186 9.36 -12.63 -7.16
CA LYS A 186 10.25 -13.49 -7.95
C LYS A 186 9.84 -13.55 -9.43
N TYR A 187 8.54 -13.69 -9.71
CA TYR A 187 8.01 -13.69 -11.08
C TYR A 187 8.35 -12.40 -11.81
N LEU A 188 8.16 -11.27 -11.15
CA LEU A 188 8.43 -9.94 -11.68
C LEU A 188 9.92 -9.74 -11.94
N LYS A 189 10.78 -10.11 -10.99
CA LYS A 189 12.24 -10.06 -11.16
C LYS A 189 12.69 -10.87 -12.38
N ASN A 190 12.15 -12.06 -12.58
CA ASN A 190 12.49 -12.92 -13.70
C ASN A 190 11.93 -12.42 -15.04
N SER A 191 10.73 -11.83 -15.04
CA SER A 191 10.08 -11.32 -16.25
C SER A 191 10.77 -10.06 -16.77
N PHE A 192 11.20 -9.17 -15.88
CA PHE A 192 11.90 -7.94 -16.25
C PHE A 192 13.39 -8.14 -16.49
N GLY A 193 14.06 -9.04 -15.75
CA GLY A 193 15.47 -9.35 -15.98
C GLY A 193 15.77 -9.97 -17.36
N LYS A 194 14.82 -10.69 -17.95
CA LYS A 194 14.96 -11.26 -19.30
C LYS A 194 14.69 -10.27 -20.46
N LYS A 195 14.10 -9.12 -20.18
CA LYS A 195 13.69 -8.17 -21.23
C LYS A 195 14.68 -7.02 -21.41
N TYR A 196 15.67 -6.90 -20.52
CA TYR A 196 16.63 -5.78 -20.50
C TYR A 196 18.11 -6.24 -20.42
N LEU A 197 18.39 -7.56 -20.50
CA LEU A 197 19.68 -8.16 -20.82
C LEU A 197 19.63 -8.68 -22.25
#